data_afc0a378c807618dc848685e3b57aa7e
#
_entry.id   afc0a378c807618dc848685e3b57aa7e
#
_cell.length_a   1.000
_cell.length_b   1.000
_cell.length_c   1.000
_cell.angle_alpha   90.00
_cell.angle_beta   90.00
_cell.angle_gamma   90.00
#
_symmetry.space_group_name_H-M   'P 1'
#
loop_
_entity.id
_entity.type
_entity.pdbx_description
1 polymer ?
#
loop_
_entity_poly.entity_id
_entity_poly.type
_entity_poly.pdbx_seq_one_letter_code
_entity_poly.pdbx_strand_id
1 'polypeptide(L)'
;IDDHICMGIAGLTADARSLAKYMRNECLNHKYVYGAPITPAVIMGDLADKHQRTTQTYVRRPFGVGLLVAGVDPQFQTPHLYQTCPSGNMYEFYASAVGARSQSARTYLEKHYESFADSSLDDLIVHALQALVGCVSGDDELTKENGSIAYVGKDQKYVLLEGDALQPYLDKLEVKNAEEDDEEEEKSDDEPQSMDF
;
A
#
# COMPACT_ATOMS: atom_id res chain seq x y z
N ILE A 1 7.89 -0.91 10.91
CA ILE A 1 7.64 -0.21 12.16
C ILE A 1 7.78 -1.19 13.30
N ASP A 2 7.00 -2.25 13.32
CA ASP A 2 7.08 -3.36 14.26
C ASP A 2 6.85 -4.67 13.50
N ASP A 3 6.94 -5.83 14.16
CA ASP A 3 6.75 -7.15 13.53
C ASP A 3 5.39 -7.30 12.83
N HIS A 4 4.36 -6.59 13.30
CA HIS A 4 2.98 -6.65 12.83
C HIS A 4 2.50 -5.37 12.12
N ILE A 5 3.38 -4.37 11.91
CA ILE A 5 3.04 -3.07 11.29
C ILE A 5 4.11 -2.69 10.27
N CYS A 6 3.69 -2.41 9.03
CA CYS A 6 4.53 -1.85 7.99
C CYS A 6 4.03 -0.47 7.53
N MET A 7 4.90 0.30 6.87
CA MET A 7 4.59 1.64 6.44
C MET A 7 5.21 1.90 5.06
N GLY A 8 4.35 2.27 4.11
CA GLY A 8 4.72 2.83 2.81
C GLY A 8 4.69 4.36 2.87
N ILE A 9 5.55 5.01 2.10
CA ILE A 9 5.75 6.46 2.12
C ILE A 9 5.69 7.07 0.72
N ALA A 10 5.11 8.27 0.63
CA ALA A 10 5.22 9.11 -0.56
C ALA A 10 5.38 10.58 -0.14
N GLY A 11 6.47 11.20 -0.57
CA GLY A 11 6.81 12.59 -0.23
C GLY A 11 8.20 12.76 0.36
N LEU A 12 8.36 13.64 1.33
CA LEU A 12 9.65 13.96 1.94
C LEU A 12 10.16 12.82 2.83
N THR A 13 11.17 12.11 2.36
CA THR A 13 11.75 10.94 3.05
C THR A 13 12.28 11.28 4.46
N ALA A 14 12.82 12.48 4.67
CA ALA A 14 13.31 12.91 5.98
C ALA A 14 12.17 12.98 7.02
N ASP A 15 11.01 13.52 6.61
CA ASP A 15 9.81 13.58 7.44
C ASP A 15 9.29 12.16 7.73
N ALA A 16 9.24 11.30 6.71
CA ALA A 16 8.83 9.90 6.86
C ALA A 16 9.72 9.14 7.86
N ARG A 17 11.04 9.31 7.79
CA ARG A 17 11.97 8.68 8.72
C ARG A 17 11.78 9.17 10.17
N SER A 18 11.49 10.45 10.34
CA SER A 18 11.17 11.03 11.65
C SER A 18 9.89 10.42 12.23
N LEU A 19 8.85 10.29 11.40
CA LEU A 19 7.58 9.65 11.79
C LEU A 19 7.76 8.16 12.07
N ALA A 20 8.53 7.44 11.25
CA ALA A 20 8.84 6.03 11.49
C ALA A 20 9.56 5.81 12.83
N LYS A 21 10.53 6.67 13.15
CA LYS A 21 11.21 6.63 14.45
C LYS A 21 10.23 6.86 15.61
N TYR A 22 9.34 7.83 15.46
CA TYR A 22 8.29 8.09 16.44
C TYR A 22 7.40 6.85 16.63
N MET A 23 6.87 6.28 15.54
CA MET A 23 5.99 5.11 15.61
C MET A 23 6.68 3.90 16.26
N ARG A 24 7.96 3.65 15.92
CA ARG A 24 8.73 2.58 16.57
C ARG A 24 8.88 2.79 18.07
N ASN A 25 9.11 4.03 18.49
CA ASN A 25 9.20 4.37 19.91
C ASN A 25 7.85 4.17 20.63
N GLU A 26 6.73 4.55 20.00
CA GLU A 26 5.39 4.33 20.57
C GLU A 26 5.08 2.84 20.67
N CYS A 27 5.43 2.02 19.66
CA CYS A 27 5.28 0.56 19.73
C CYS A 27 6.07 -0.03 20.91
N LEU A 28 7.33 0.37 21.08
CA LEU A 28 8.18 -0.08 22.19
C LEU A 28 7.63 0.36 23.54
N ASN A 29 7.21 1.62 23.64
CA ASN A 29 6.63 2.19 24.86
C ASN A 29 5.34 1.46 25.26
N HIS A 30 4.44 1.24 24.29
CA HIS A 30 3.19 0.52 24.51
C HIS A 30 3.47 -0.91 24.99
N LYS A 31 4.39 -1.62 24.36
CA LYS A 31 4.78 -2.97 24.76
C LYS A 31 5.40 -3.00 26.15
N TYR A 32 6.18 -1.98 26.51
CA TYR A 32 6.77 -1.86 27.84
C TYR A 32 5.74 -1.62 28.92
N VAL A 33 4.77 -0.73 28.69
CA VAL A 33 3.75 -0.32 29.66
C VAL A 33 2.65 -1.37 29.82
N TYR A 34 2.17 -1.91 28.71
CA TYR A 34 0.99 -2.81 28.68
C TYR A 34 1.34 -4.28 28.54
N GLY A 35 2.60 -4.62 28.26
CA GLY A 35 3.02 -6.01 28.06
C GLY A 35 2.52 -6.65 26.77
N ALA A 36 1.90 -5.88 25.87
CA ALA A 36 1.29 -6.35 24.63
C ALA A 36 1.65 -5.43 23.45
N PRO A 37 1.70 -5.95 22.21
CA PRO A 37 1.88 -5.12 21.02
C PRO A 37 0.74 -4.10 20.87
N ILE A 38 1.05 -2.93 20.29
CA ILE A 38 0.08 -1.88 20.01
C ILE A 38 -0.84 -2.28 18.84
N THR A 39 -2.13 -1.94 18.90
CA THR A 39 -3.01 -2.15 17.75
C THR A 39 -2.77 -1.07 16.68
N PRO A 40 -2.93 -1.40 15.38
CA PRO A 40 -2.77 -0.42 14.30
C PRO A 40 -3.63 0.83 14.48
N ALA A 41 -4.88 0.68 14.93
CA ALA A 41 -5.79 1.81 15.14
C ALA A 41 -5.28 2.82 16.20
N VAL A 42 -4.67 2.33 17.28
CA VAL A 42 -4.16 3.19 18.35
C VAL A 42 -2.96 4.00 17.88
N ILE A 43 -1.96 3.35 17.26
CA ILE A 43 -0.78 4.06 16.77
C ILE A 43 -1.12 5.05 15.65
N MET A 44 -2.17 4.74 14.85
CA MET A 44 -2.67 5.66 13.84
C MET A 44 -3.33 6.90 14.45
N GLY A 45 -4.05 6.75 15.57
CA GLY A 45 -4.57 7.88 16.34
C GLY A 45 -3.47 8.81 16.83
N ASP A 46 -2.44 8.26 17.46
CA ASP A 46 -1.27 9.02 17.93
C ASP A 46 -0.55 9.73 16.79
N LEU A 47 -0.44 9.07 15.63
CA LEU A 47 0.16 9.64 14.44
C LEU A 47 -0.67 10.79 13.87
N ALA A 48 -2.01 10.63 13.81
CA ALA A 48 -2.92 11.67 13.35
C ALA A 48 -2.86 12.92 14.24
N ASP A 49 -2.82 12.75 15.55
CA ASP A 49 -2.65 13.83 16.52
C ASP A 49 -1.32 14.56 16.33
N LYS A 50 -0.25 13.81 16.05
CA LYS A 50 1.07 14.39 15.77
C LYS A 50 1.06 15.23 14.50
N HIS A 51 0.41 14.78 13.45
CA HIS A 51 0.23 15.54 12.20
C HIS A 51 -0.60 16.81 12.47
N GLN A 52 -1.75 16.66 13.12
CA GLN A 52 -2.67 17.76 13.39
C GLN A 52 -2.01 18.87 14.19
N ARG A 53 -1.20 18.57 15.21
CA ARG A 53 -0.48 19.55 16.01
C ARG A 53 0.42 20.44 15.16
N THR A 54 1.04 19.93 14.10
CA THR A 54 1.90 20.73 13.21
C THR A 54 1.12 21.73 12.37
N THR A 55 -0.18 21.52 12.18
CA THR A 55 -1.04 22.44 11.44
C THR A 55 -1.50 23.65 12.26
N GLN A 56 -1.37 23.60 13.59
CA GLN A 56 -1.86 24.63 14.51
C GLN A 56 -0.76 25.42 15.23
N THR A 57 0.51 25.08 15.04
CA THR A 57 1.63 25.71 15.75
C THR A 57 2.51 26.51 14.81
N TYR A 58 2.97 27.69 15.26
CA TYR A 58 3.89 28.52 14.48
C TYR A 58 5.30 27.93 14.35
N VAL A 59 5.69 27.06 15.28
CA VAL A 59 7.07 26.57 15.42
C VAL A 59 7.39 25.49 14.42
N ARG A 60 6.37 24.81 13.90
CA ARG A 60 6.54 23.63 13.02
C ARG A 60 5.68 23.76 11.77
N ARG A 61 6.23 23.37 10.63
CA ARG A 61 5.49 23.17 9.42
C ARG A 61 4.76 21.81 9.44
N PRO A 62 3.69 21.63 8.70
CA PRO A 62 3.10 20.32 8.45
C PRO A 62 4.11 19.34 7.83
N PHE A 63 3.94 18.05 8.08
CA PHE A 63 4.75 17.02 7.45
C PHE A 63 4.44 16.94 5.96
N GLY A 64 5.47 16.92 5.12
CA GLY A 64 5.34 16.84 3.67
C GLY A 64 5.31 15.40 3.15
N VAL A 65 4.52 14.51 3.78
CA VAL A 65 4.48 13.09 3.44
C VAL A 65 3.09 12.51 3.62
N GLY A 66 2.66 11.72 2.65
CA GLY A 66 1.52 10.81 2.78
C GLY A 66 2.02 9.42 3.17
N LEU A 67 1.31 8.75 4.05
CA LEU A 67 1.66 7.42 4.53
C LEU A 67 0.55 6.43 4.23
N LEU A 68 0.94 5.22 3.86
CA LEU A 68 0.12 4.01 3.94
C LEU A 68 0.68 3.15 5.06
N VAL A 69 -0.15 2.81 6.02
CA VAL A 69 0.24 1.97 7.16
C VAL A 69 -0.64 0.73 7.16
N ALA A 70 -0.03 -0.41 6.93
CA ALA A 70 -0.70 -1.70 7.02
C ALA A 70 -0.26 -2.40 8.30
N GLY A 71 -1.20 -3.06 8.96
CA GLY A 71 -0.91 -3.79 10.18
C GLY A 71 -1.98 -4.82 10.49
N VAL A 72 -1.63 -5.76 11.35
CA VAL A 72 -2.55 -6.79 11.85
C VAL A 72 -2.83 -6.52 13.32
N ASP A 73 -4.10 -6.51 13.68
CA ASP A 73 -4.49 -6.42 15.09
C ASP A 73 -3.98 -7.63 15.87
N PRO A 74 -3.17 -7.45 16.93
CA PRO A 74 -2.59 -8.56 17.66
C PRO A 74 -3.63 -9.44 18.37
N GLN A 75 -4.78 -8.89 18.72
CA GLN A 75 -5.83 -9.58 19.48
C GLN A 75 -6.80 -10.33 18.57
N PHE A 76 -7.25 -9.66 17.49
CA PHE A 76 -8.29 -10.21 16.61
C PHE A 76 -7.74 -10.82 15.34
N GLN A 77 -6.43 -10.63 15.07
CA GLN A 77 -5.76 -11.10 13.86
C GLN A 77 -6.42 -10.59 12.57
N THR A 78 -7.01 -9.39 12.64
CA THR A 78 -7.62 -8.70 11.49
C THR A 78 -6.62 -7.76 10.84
N PRO A 79 -6.48 -7.78 9.51
CA PRO A 79 -5.64 -6.85 8.79
C PRO A 79 -6.34 -5.48 8.67
N HIS A 80 -5.57 -4.42 8.76
CA HIS A 80 -6.01 -3.04 8.61
C HIS A 80 -5.05 -2.27 7.71
N LEU A 81 -5.58 -1.44 6.84
CA LEU A 81 -4.82 -0.52 6.00
C LEU A 81 -5.31 0.91 6.22
N TYR A 82 -4.42 1.76 6.68
CA TYR A 82 -4.69 3.17 6.90
C TYR A 82 -3.91 4.06 5.95
N GLN A 83 -4.55 5.11 5.50
CA GLN A 83 -3.90 6.22 4.79
C GLN A 83 -3.96 7.47 5.65
N THR A 84 -2.82 8.19 5.76
CA THR A 84 -2.76 9.49 6.43
C THR A 84 -2.49 10.60 5.44
N CYS A 85 -3.05 11.78 5.77
CA CYS A 85 -2.75 13.04 5.09
C CYS A 85 -1.92 13.96 6.00
N PRO A 86 -1.16 14.90 5.43
CA PRO A 86 -0.40 15.89 6.20
C PRO A 86 -1.22 16.71 7.20
N SER A 87 -2.53 16.82 6.98
CA SER A 87 -3.47 17.55 7.87
C SER A 87 -3.77 16.83 9.18
N GLY A 88 -3.47 15.54 9.29
CA GLY A 88 -3.85 14.69 10.42
C GLY A 88 -5.12 13.87 10.19
N ASN A 89 -5.74 13.98 9.01
CA ASN A 89 -6.83 13.06 8.66
C ASN A 89 -6.26 11.67 8.40
N MET A 90 -6.95 10.66 8.91
CA MET A 90 -6.67 9.25 8.62
C MET A 90 -7.95 8.55 8.19
N TYR A 91 -7.80 7.62 7.27
CA TYR A 91 -8.91 6.82 6.74
C TYR A 91 -8.45 5.37 6.64
N GLU A 92 -9.37 4.47 6.91
CA GLU A 92 -9.17 3.04 6.70
C GLU A 92 -9.71 2.65 5.33
N PHE A 93 -8.96 1.80 4.62
CA PHE A 93 -9.28 1.35 3.25
C PHE A 93 -9.10 -0.16 3.12
N TYR A 94 -9.83 -0.77 2.22
CA TYR A 94 -9.54 -2.13 1.74
C TYR A 94 -8.31 -2.15 0.83
N ALA A 95 -8.17 -1.13 0.00
CA ALA A 95 -7.00 -0.91 -0.83
C ALA A 95 -6.81 0.59 -1.08
N SER A 96 -5.58 1.05 -1.19
CA SER A 96 -5.29 2.46 -1.50
C SER A 96 -3.90 2.61 -2.11
N ALA A 97 -3.68 3.75 -2.76
CA ALA A 97 -2.39 4.12 -3.33
C ALA A 97 -2.04 5.57 -3.01
N VAL A 98 -0.75 5.83 -2.75
CA VAL A 98 -0.21 7.18 -2.52
C VAL A 98 1.02 7.39 -3.38
N GLY A 99 1.22 8.61 -3.85
CA GLY A 99 2.38 9.00 -4.65
C GLY A 99 2.00 9.56 -6.01
N ALA A 100 3.00 9.72 -6.87
CA ALA A 100 2.80 10.16 -8.24
C ALA A 100 1.94 9.16 -9.01
N ARG A 101 1.02 9.67 -9.85
CA ARG A 101 0.10 8.84 -10.66
C ARG A 101 -0.75 7.84 -9.86
N SER A 102 -0.86 8.00 -8.55
CA SER A 102 -1.64 7.10 -7.68
C SER A 102 -3.11 6.96 -8.09
N GLN A 103 -3.63 7.86 -8.92
CA GLN A 103 -4.99 7.75 -9.44
C GLN A 103 -5.18 6.54 -10.36
N SER A 104 -4.18 6.22 -11.19
CA SER A 104 -4.22 5.02 -12.03
C SER A 104 -4.30 3.75 -11.17
N ALA A 105 -3.42 3.64 -10.17
CA ALA A 105 -3.46 2.51 -9.24
C ALA A 105 -4.79 2.41 -8.48
N ARG A 106 -5.35 3.54 -8.01
CA ARG A 106 -6.65 3.53 -7.34
C ARG A 106 -7.77 3.04 -8.25
N THR A 107 -7.80 3.48 -9.51
CA THR A 107 -8.80 3.03 -10.47
C THR A 107 -8.74 1.52 -10.68
N TYR A 108 -7.53 0.95 -10.77
CA TYR A 108 -7.36 -0.50 -10.84
C TYR A 108 -7.85 -1.19 -9.55
N LEU A 109 -7.43 -0.71 -8.39
CA LEU A 109 -7.79 -1.28 -7.09
C LEU A 109 -9.31 -1.20 -6.82
N GLU A 110 -9.97 -0.12 -7.23
CA GLU A 110 -11.43 0.07 -7.11
C GLU A 110 -12.24 -0.96 -7.95
N LYS A 111 -11.67 -1.43 -9.05
CA LYS A 111 -12.32 -2.46 -9.88
C LYS A 111 -12.23 -3.87 -9.27
N HIS A 112 -11.19 -4.14 -8.46
CA HIS A 112 -10.83 -5.50 -8.06
C HIS A 112 -10.92 -5.75 -6.54
N TYR A 113 -11.16 -4.72 -5.71
CA TYR A 113 -11.07 -4.82 -4.24
C TYR A 113 -12.01 -5.88 -3.63
N GLU A 114 -13.15 -6.18 -4.27
CA GLU A 114 -14.10 -7.17 -3.78
C GLU A 114 -13.53 -8.59 -3.79
N SER A 115 -12.62 -8.90 -4.71
CA SER A 115 -11.95 -10.20 -4.81
C SER A 115 -10.81 -10.38 -3.81
N PHE A 116 -10.29 -9.32 -3.21
CA PHE A 116 -9.09 -9.39 -2.38
C PHE A 116 -9.27 -10.19 -1.10
N ALA A 117 -10.49 -10.23 -0.55
CA ALA A 117 -10.78 -10.98 0.67
C ALA A 117 -10.58 -12.50 0.51
N ASP A 118 -10.85 -13.01 -0.69
CA ASP A 118 -10.79 -14.43 -1.03
C ASP A 118 -9.49 -14.82 -1.78
N SER A 119 -8.65 -13.82 -2.11
CA SER A 119 -7.41 -14.02 -2.87
C SER A 119 -6.29 -14.60 -2.00
N SER A 120 -5.43 -15.40 -2.63
CA SER A 120 -4.19 -15.86 -1.98
C SER A 120 -3.19 -14.71 -1.81
N LEU A 121 -2.17 -14.89 -0.95
CA LEU A 121 -1.10 -13.90 -0.79
C LEU A 121 -0.39 -13.61 -2.11
N ASP A 122 -0.13 -14.65 -2.90
CA ASP A 122 0.54 -14.51 -4.20
C ASP A 122 -0.30 -13.66 -5.17
N ASP A 123 -1.61 -13.89 -5.22
CA ASP A 123 -2.53 -13.12 -6.07
C ASP A 123 -2.62 -11.65 -5.61
N LEU A 124 -2.65 -11.41 -4.30
CA LEU A 124 -2.63 -10.04 -3.75
C LEU A 124 -1.34 -9.30 -4.12
N ILE A 125 -0.20 -10.00 -4.11
CA ILE A 125 1.08 -9.43 -4.55
C ILE A 125 1.02 -9.07 -6.04
N VAL A 126 0.49 -9.95 -6.89
CA VAL A 126 0.32 -9.69 -8.32
C VAL A 126 -0.63 -8.50 -8.55
N HIS A 127 -1.77 -8.43 -7.83
CA HIS A 127 -2.66 -7.26 -7.91
C HIS A 127 -1.98 -5.94 -7.48
N ALA A 128 -1.13 -5.98 -6.46
CA ALA A 128 -0.38 -4.80 -6.03
C ALA A 128 0.64 -4.36 -7.09
N LEU A 129 1.32 -5.30 -7.73
CA LEU A 129 2.25 -5.02 -8.84
C LEU A 129 1.51 -4.47 -10.05
N GLN A 130 0.38 -5.06 -10.44
CA GLN A 130 -0.46 -4.60 -11.54
C GLN A 130 -0.93 -3.15 -11.33
N ALA A 131 -1.35 -2.81 -10.11
CA ALA A 131 -1.69 -1.44 -9.75
C ALA A 131 -0.50 -0.47 -9.91
N LEU A 132 0.74 -0.93 -9.64
CA LEU A 132 1.96 -0.12 -9.77
C LEU A 132 2.40 0.07 -11.23
N VAL A 133 2.18 -0.89 -12.12
CA VAL A 133 2.52 -0.77 -13.56
C VAL A 133 1.90 0.49 -14.14
N GLY A 134 0.64 0.76 -13.87
CA GLY A 134 -0.04 1.98 -14.32
C GLY A 134 0.50 3.30 -13.73
N CYS A 135 1.40 3.23 -12.73
CA CYS A 135 2.01 4.39 -12.08
C CYS A 135 3.44 4.67 -12.58
N VAL A 136 4.07 3.73 -13.28
CA VAL A 136 5.43 3.91 -13.82
C VAL A 136 5.40 4.90 -14.99
N SER A 137 6.46 5.68 -15.15
CA SER A 137 6.53 6.79 -16.11
C SER A 137 7.08 6.37 -17.45
N GLY A 138 6.37 6.66 -18.52
CA GLY A 138 6.90 6.60 -19.89
C GLY A 138 7.34 5.20 -20.29
N ASP A 139 8.57 5.09 -20.80
CA ASP A 139 9.17 3.83 -21.28
C ASP A 139 9.83 3.01 -20.14
N ASP A 140 9.70 3.46 -18.88
CA ASP A 140 10.24 2.72 -17.74
C ASP A 140 9.32 1.53 -17.41
N GLU A 141 9.90 0.38 -17.19
CA GLU A 141 9.20 -0.83 -16.76
C GLU A 141 9.40 -1.08 -15.25
N LEU A 142 8.46 -1.80 -14.64
CA LEU A 142 8.61 -2.28 -13.27
C LEU A 142 9.61 -3.44 -13.26
N THR A 143 10.73 -3.26 -12.59
CA THR A 143 11.83 -4.23 -12.54
C THR A 143 12.15 -4.60 -11.10
N LYS A 144 12.93 -5.67 -10.92
CA LYS A 144 13.44 -6.08 -9.60
C LYS A 144 14.34 -5.05 -8.92
N GLU A 145 14.85 -4.06 -9.67
CA GLU A 145 15.75 -3.02 -9.13
C GLU A 145 14.99 -1.80 -8.62
N ASN A 146 13.82 -1.49 -9.22
CA ASN A 146 13.00 -0.34 -8.86
C ASN A 146 11.74 -0.71 -8.07
N GLY A 147 11.42 -2.01 -7.98
CA GLY A 147 10.28 -2.55 -7.23
C GLY A 147 10.69 -3.15 -5.90
N SER A 148 9.83 -3.01 -4.91
CA SER A 148 9.91 -3.76 -3.64
C SER A 148 8.51 -4.02 -3.10
N ILE A 149 8.32 -5.17 -2.47
CA ILE A 149 7.06 -5.56 -1.86
C ILE A 149 7.29 -5.85 -0.39
N ALA A 150 6.41 -5.30 0.43
CA ALA A 150 6.36 -5.64 1.83
C ALA A 150 4.98 -6.15 2.19
N TYR A 151 4.92 -7.18 3.00
CA TYR A 151 3.66 -7.69 3.52
C TYR A 151 3.74 -8.06 5.00
N VAL A 152 2.59 -8.04 5.63
CA VAL A 152 2.34 -8.49 6.99
C VAL A 152 0.98 -9.16 7.02
N GLY A 153 0.85 -10.25 7.74
CA GLY A 153 -0.38 -11.05 7.72
C GLY A 153 -0.67 -11.71 9.05
N LYS A 154 -1.78 -12.43 9.09
CA LYS A 154 -2.15 -13.27 10.21
C LYS A 154 -1.08 -14.33 10.42
N ASP A 155 -0.56 -14.43 11.65
CA ASP A 155 0.53 -15.35 12.02
C ASP A 155 1.83 -15.17 11.21
N GLN A 156 1.92 -14.07 10.44
CA GLN A 156 3.06 -13.75 9.61
C GLN A 156 3.62 -12.38 9.96
N LYS A 157 4.88 -12.36 10.39
CA LYS A 157 5.61 -11.13 10.65
C LYS A 157 5.90 -10.40 9.33
N TYR A 158 6.24 -9.12 9.48
CA TYR A 158 6.71 -8.31 8.38
C TYR A 158 7.79 -8.99 7.55
N VAL A 159 7.57 -9.07 6.24
CA VAL A 159 8.52 -9.57 5.25
C VAL A 159 8.69 -8.51 4.18
N LEU A 160 9.92 -8.32 3.73
CA LEU A 160 10.28 -7.45 2.61
C LEU A 160 10.89 -8.31 1.49
N LEU A 161 10.34 -8.20 0.30
CA LEU A 161 10.84 -8.84 -0.92
C LEU A 161 11.47 -7.78 -1.82
N GLU A 162 12.75 -7.97 -2.14
CA GLU A 162 13.53 -7.09 -3.02
C GLU A 162 14.44 -7.92 -3.94
N GLY A 163 14.84 -7.34 -5.06
CA GLY A 163 15.77 -7.96 -5.98
C GLY A 163 15.28 -9.30 -6.53
N ASP A 164 16.09 -10.33 -6.45
CA ASP A 164 15.79 -11.64 -7.05
C ASP A 164 14.57 -12.34 -6.42
N ALA A 165 14.19 -11.99 -5.18
CA ALA A 165 12.99 -12.52 -4.53
C ALA A 165 11.69 -11.98 -5.15
N LEU A 166 11.75 -10.86 -5.86
CA LEU A 166 10.62 -10.26 -6.57
C LEU A 166 10.40 -10.87 -7.96
N GLN A 167 11.45 -11.41 -8.60
CA GLN A 167 11.41 -11.91 -9.97
C GLN A 167 10.25 -12.88 -10.26
N PRO A 168 9.97 -13.90 -9.42
CA PRO A 168 8.86 -14.84 -9.68
C PRO A 168 7.49 -14.19 -9.76
N TYR A 169 7.30 -13.06 -9.09
CA TYR A 169 6.04 -12.30 -9.13
C TYR A 169 5.96 -11.38 -10.35
N LEU A 170 7.08 -10.85 -10.80
CA LEU A 170 7.16 -10.09 -12.06
C LEU A 170 6.88 -10.99 -13.26
N ASP A 171 7.45 -12.21 -13.28
CA ASP A 171 7.19 -13.19 -14.33
C ASP A 171 5.69 -13.57 -14.40
N LYS A 172 5.03 -13.73 -13.24
CA LYS A 172 3.57 -13.97 -13.17
C LYS A 172 2.76 -12.77 -13.68
N LEU A 173 3.24 -11.55 -13.45
CA LEU A 173 2.61 -10.32 -13.92
C LEU A 173 2.63 -10.22 -15.45
N GLU A 174 3.76 -10.55 -16.08
CA GLU A 174 3.91 -10.56 -17.55
C GLU A 174 2.95 -11.56 -18.20
N VAL A 175 2.81 -12.76 -17.63
CA VAL A 175 1.87 -13.77 -18.12
C VAL A 175 0.43 -13.28 -18.03
N LYS A 176 0.05 -12.66 -16.91
CA LYS A 176 -1.31 -12.16 -16.72
C LYS A 176 -1.65 -11.00 -17.66
N ASN A 177 -0.71 -10.11 -17.93
CA ASN A 177 -0.91 -9.03 -18.90
C ASN A 177 -1.10 -9.57 -20.32
N ALA A 178 -0.34 -10.58 -20.72
CA ALA A 178 -0.50 -11.22 -22.02
C ALA A 178 -1.88 -11.90 -22.17
N GLU A 179 -2.39 -12.54 -21.13
CA GLU A 179 -3.72 -13.14 -21.13
C GLU A 179 -4.85 -12.09 -21.21
N GLU A 180 -4.70 -10.95 -20.51
CA GLU A 180 -5.66 -9.85 -20.56
C GLU A 180 -5.69 -9.16 -21.94
N ASP A 181 -4.53 -8.99 -22.58
CA ASP A 181 -4.42 -8.41 -23.93
C ASP A 181 -5.06 -9.33 -24.99
N ASP A 182 -4.84 -10.65 -24.92
CA ASP A 182 -5.46 -11.64 -25.80
C ASP A 182 -7.00 -11.66 -25.67
N GLU A 183 -7.53 -11.53 -24.44
CA GLU A 183 -8.99 -11.46 -24.21
C GLU A 183 -9.61 -10.13 -24.70
N GLU A 184 -8.89 -9.02 -24.68
CA GLU A 184 -9.37 -7.75 -25.23
C GLU A 184 -9.36 -7.77 -26.77
N GLU A 185 -8.38 -8.39 -27.41
CA GLU A 185 -8.37 -8.59 -28.86
C GLU A 185 -9.52 -9.48 -29.35
N GLU A 186 -9.79 -10.61 -28.68
CA GLU A 186 -10.93 -11.49 -29.02
C GLU A 186 -12.29 -10.78 -28.88
N LYS A 187 -12.45 -9.91 -27.88
CA LYS A 187 -13.70 -9.14 -27.68
C LYS A 187 -13.89 -8.02 -28.71
N SER A 188 -12.80 -7.49 -29.25
CA SER A 188 -12.87 -6.43 -30.29
C SER A 188 -13.25 -6.98 -31.67
N ASP A 189 -12.92 -8.23 -31.95
CA ASP A 189 -13.25 -8.91 -33.22
C ASP A 189 -14.72 -9.40 -33.27
N ASP A 190 -15.39 -9.52 -32.12
CA ASP A 190 -16.77 -10.00 -32.02
C ASP A 190 -17.83 -8.88 -32.03
N GLU A 191 -17.44 -7.59 -32.12
CA GLU A 191 -18.40 -6.49 -32.32
C GLU A 191 -18.92 -6.48 -33.78
N PRO A 192 -20.21 -6.76 -34.03
CA PRO A 192 -20.73 -6.74 -35.38
C PRO A 192 -20.71 -5.30 -35.90
N GLN A 193 -19.99 -5.10 -37.01
CA GLN A 193 -20.04 -3.85 -37.77
C GLN A 193 -21.49 -3.50 -38.06
N SER A 194 -22.02 -2.50 -37.38
CA SER A 194 -23.35 -1.94 -37.69
C SER A 194 -23.23 -1.36 -39.09
N MET A 195 -23.84 -2.06 -40.07
CA MET A 195 -24.09 -1.49 -41.41
C MET A 195 -25.11 -0.36 -41.28
N ASP A 196 -24.63 0.85 -41.39
CA ASP A 196 -25.50 2.01 -41.68
C ASP A 196 -26.13 1.83 -43.08
N PHE A 197 -27.46 1.78 -43.10
CA PHE A 197 -28.29 2.02 -44.29
C PHE A 197 -28.98 3.37 -44.18
#